data_9d4f22c82f1d4f8a6638623022b3b0a8
#
_entry.id   9d4f22c82f1d4f8a6638623022b3b0a8
#
_cell.length_a   1.000
_cell.length_b   1.000
_cell.length_c   1.000
_cell.angle_alpha   90.00
_cell.angle_beta   90.00
_cell.angle_gamma   90.00
#
_symmetry.space_group_name_H-M   'P 1'
#
loop_
_entity.id
_entity.type
_entity.pdbx_description
1 polymer ?
#
loop_
_entity_poly.entity_id
_entity_poly.type
_entity_poly.pdbx_seq_one_letter_code
_entity_poly.pdbx_strand_id
1 'polypeptide(L)'
;MEKVRGFEVAKGFENMGVNIPERKTKCSAAYDIEAIEDVTIPSFKKGMKPTLVKTGLKAYMQEDEVLYLFAKSSGFGKKGIMLSNAVGVIDGDYYENEDNDGHIMFSIINMKDEDLHIKKGDAIGQAMFTKYLKADGDSATETRKGGFGSTSK
;
A
#
# COMPACT_ATOMS: atom_id res chain seq x y z
N MET A 1 -20.06 16.29 -0.74
CA MET A 1 -18.76 16.53 -0.07
C MET A 1 -17.68 16.60 -1.13
N GLU A 2 -16.87 17.61 -1.09
CA GLU A 2 -15.72 17.73 -1.96
C GLU A 2 -14.69 16.64 -1.65
N LYS A 3 -14.14 16.01 -2.69
CA LYS A 3 -13.09 15.01 -2.52
C LYS A 3 -11.74 15.68 -2.31
N VAL A 4 -11.15 15.46 -1.15
CA VAL A 4 -9.84 16.02 -0.80
C VAL A 4 -8.77 14.91 -0.74
N ARG A 5 -9.06 13.85 -0.02
CA ARG A 5 -8.19 12.67 0.09
C ARG A 5 -9.01 11.46 0.51
N GLY A 6 -8.60 10.28 0.09
CA GLY A 6 -9.30 9.06 0.47
C GLY A 6 -8.91 7.87 -0.36
N PHE A 7 -9.70 6.82 -0.22
CA PHE A 7 -9.50 5.57 -0.92
C PHE A 7 -10.69 5.29 -1.84
N GLU A 8 -10.40 4.62 -2.94
CA GLU A 8 -11.41 4.13 -3.88
C GLU A 8 -11.05 2.72 -4.32
N VAL A 9 -12.00 2.03 -4.90
CA VAL A 9 -11.76 0.69 -5.48
C VAL A 9 -10.99 0.86 -6.78
N ALA A 10 -9.88 0.14 -6.92
CA ALA A 10 -9.07 0.16 -8.13
C ALA A 10 -9.79 -0.60 -9.26
N LYS A 11 -9.54 -0.18 -10.49
CA LYS A 11 -10.10 -0.81 -11.70
C LYS A 11 -9.75 -2.29 -11.76
N GLY A 12 -10.74 -3.11 -12.00
CA GLY A 12 -10.61 -4.56 -12.03
C GLY A 12 -10.99 -5.25 -10.72
N PHE A 13 -11.23 -4.48 -9.66
CA PHE A 13 -11.58 -5.02 -8.33
C PHE A 13 -13.00 -4.69 -7.90
N GLU A 14 -13.81 -4.13 -8.78
CA GLU A 14 -15.16 -3.61 -8.47
C GLU A 14 -16.10 -4.69 -7.93
N ASN A 15 -15.91 -5.93 -8.34
CA ASN A 15 -16.80 -7.05 -7.98
C ASN A 15 -16.16 -7.98 -6.93
N MET A 16 -15.11 -7.54 -6.26
CA MET A 16 -14.38 -8.38 -5.30
C MET A 16 -14.71 -8.08 -3.83
N GLY A 17 -15.67 -7.19 -3.58
CA GLY A 17 -16.08 -6.86 -2.22
C GLY A 17 -15.02 -6.10 -1.44
N VAL A 18 -14.36 -5.14 -2.08
CA VAL A 18 -13.34 -4.30 -1.44
C VAL A 18 -13.99 -3.44 -0.35
N ASN A 19 -13.46 -3.52 0.87
CA ASN A 19 -13.85 -2.65 1.96
C ASN A 19 -13.00 -1.38 1.93
N ILE A 20 -13.65 -0.22 1.91
CA ILE A 20 -12.93 1.05 2.03
C ILE A 20 -12.34 1.14 3.44
N PRO A 21 -11.03 1.42 3.59
CA PRO A 21 -10.37 1.41 4.89
C PRO A 21 -10.96 2.40 5.88
N GLU A 22 -10.96 2.00 7.15
CA GLU A 22 -11.42 2.82 8.26
C GLU A 22 -10.34 2.89 9.34
N ARG A 23 -10.31 4.00 10.06
CA ARG A 23 -9.48 4.10 11.27
C ARG A 23 -10.20 3.37 12.41
N LYS A 24 -9.45 2.64 13.22
CA LYS A 24 -10.04 1.81 14.28
C LYS A 24 -10.46 2.61 15.50
N THR A 25 -9.81 3.74 15.78
CA THR A 25 -10.16 4.59 16.91
C THR A 25 -10.19 6.06 16.50
N LYS A 26 -10.79 6.89 17.34
CA LYS A 26 -10.90 8.34 17.12
C LYS A 26 -9.56 9.03 16.86
N CYS A 27 -8.50 8.57 17.54
CA CYS A 27 -7.18 9.17 17.46
C CYS A 27 -6.14 8.30 16.72
N SER A 28 -6.58 7.23 16.07
CA SER A 28 -5.69 6.44 15.20
C SER A 28 -5.28 7.29 13.99
N ALA A 29 -3.98 7.39 13.73
CA ALA A 29 -3.48 8.14 12.57
C ALA A 29 -3.60 7.36 11.27
N ALA A 30 -3.53 6.03 11.35
CA ALA A 30 -3.46 5.18 10.17
C ALA A 30 -4.74 4.37 9.96
N TYR A 31 -4.95 4.00 8.71
CA TYR A 31 -6.05 3.15 8.25
C TYR A 31 -5.55 1.72 8.09
N ASP A 32 -6.25 0.74 8.63
CA ASP A 32 -5.92 -0.68 8.42
C ASP A 32 -6.24 -1.08 6.99
N ILE A 33 -5.31 -1.78 6.37
CA ILE A 33 -5.44 -2.22 4.98
C ILE A 33 -5.53 -3.74 4.94
N GLU A 34 -6.50 -4.26 4.19
CA GLU A 34 -6.79 -5.68 4.06
C GLU A 34 -6.28 -6.26 2.76
N ALA A 35 -5.95 -7.55 2.77
CA ALA A 35 -5.72 -8.30 1.54
C ALA A 35 -7.06 -8.52 0.83
N ILE A 36 -7.09 -8.36 -0.50
CA ILE A 36 -8.33 -8.54 -1.29
C ILE A 36 -8.55 -10.00 -1.69
N GLU A 37 -7.55 -10.82 -1.59
CA GLU A 37 -7.62 -12.24 -1.97
C GLU A 37 -6.74 -13.09 -1.05
N ASP A 38 -7.00 -14.39 -1.03
CA ASP A 38 -6.12 -15.33 -0.36
C ASP A 38 -4.76 -15.35 -1.07
N VAL A 39 -3.68 -15.36 -0.29
CA VAL A 39 -2.32 -15.41 -0.84
C VAL A 39 -1.40 -16.17 0.11
N THR A 40 -0.50 -16.96 -0.46
CA THR A 40 0.55 -17.62 0.31
C THR A 40 1.85 -16.85 0.13
N ILE A 41 2.47 -16.47 1.24
CA ILE A 41 3.78 -15.81 1.24
C ILE A 41 4.82 -16.85 1.63
N PRO A 42 5.67 -17.28 0.67
CA PRO A 42 6.67 -18.30 0.95
C PRO A 42 7.63 -17.87 2.07
N SER A 43 8.11 -18.85 2.84
CA SER A 43 9.18 -18.61 3.80
C SER A 43 10.41 -18.01 3.12
N PHE A 44 11.13 -17.14 3.83
CA PHE A 44 12.39 -16.56 3.35
C PHE A 44 13.42 -17.65 2.98
N LYS A 45 13.32 -18.83 3.55
CA LYS A 45 14.20 -19.97 3.25
C LYS A 45 14.07 -20.46 1.81
N LYS A 46 12.95 -20.18 1.17
CA LYS A 46 12.72 -20.51 -0.25
C LYS A 46 13.22 -19.43 -1.20
N GLY A 47 13.82 -18.38 -0.66
CA GLY A 47 14.33 -17.22 -1.39
C GLY A 47 13.81 -15.92 -0.79
N MET A 48 14.58 -14.85 -0.93
CA MET A 48 14.22 -13.53 -0.37
C MET A 48 13.38 -12.68 -1.33
N LYS A 49 12.69 -13.32 -2.25
CA LYS A 49 11.81 -12.62 -3.19
C LYS A 49 10.53 -12.17 -2.49
N PRO A 50 10.21 -10.88 -2.49
CA PRO A 50 8.98 -10.43 -1.87
C PRO A 50 7.74 -10.84 -2.65
N THR A 51 6.62 -10.97 -1.93
CA THR A 51 5.30 -11.21 -2.51
C THR A 51 4.53 -9.90 -2.51
N LEU A 52 3.98 -9.52 -3.67
CA LEU A 52 3.10 -8.36 -3.78
C LEU A 52 1.68 -8.78 -3.39
N VAL A 53 1.21 -8.25 -2.28
CA VAL A 53 -0.14 -8.54 -1.77
C VAL A 53 -1.09 -7.46 -2.22
N LYS A 54 -2.12 -7.85 -2.94
CA LYS A 54 -3.09 -6.95 -3.55
C LYS A 54 -4.12 -6.47 -2.54
N THR A 55 -4.48 -5.20 -2.63
CA THR A 55 -5.49 -4.58 -1.75
C THR A 55 -6.79 -4.25 -2.46
N GLY A 56 -6.77 -4.12 -3.77
CA GLY A 56 -7.90 -3.66 -4.56
C GLY A 56 -8.20 -2.17 -4.42
N LEU A 57 -7.30 -1.42 -3.79
CA LEU A 57 -7.49 0.00 -3.46
C LEU A 57 -6.61 0.90 -4.30
N LYS A 58 -7.06 2.11 -4.52
CA LYS A 58 -6.28 3.26 -4.97
C LYS A 58 -6.56 4.44 -4.05
N ALA A 59 -5.67 5.42 -4.00
CA ALA A 59 -5.81 6.57 -3.11
C ALA A 59 -5.63 7.88 -3.87
N TYR A 60 -6.53 8.83 -3.62
CA TYR A 60 -6.43 10.19 -4.13
C TYR A 60 -6.08 11.14 -3.00
N MET A 61 -5.37 12.21 -3.33
CA MET A 61 -4.86 13.15 -2.34
C MET A 61 -4.49 14.48 -2.97
N GLN A 62 -4.19 15.45 -2.14
CA GLN A 62 -3.74 16.76 -2.59
C GLN A 62 -2.29 16.72 -3.10
N GLU A 63 -1.91 17.72 -3.87
CA GLU A 63 -0.59 17.79 -4.53
C GLU A 63 0.58 17.78 -3.53
N ASP A 64 0.38 18.30 -2.32
CA ASP A 64 1.41 18.37 -1.27
C ASP A 64 1.30 17.24 -0.25
N GLU A 65 0.59 16.16 -0.60
CA GLU A 65 0.36 15.04 0.29
C GLU A 65 0.96 13.75 -0.25
N VAL A 66 1.22 12.83 0.66
CA VAL A 66 1.74 11.49 0.37
C VAL A 66 0.99 10.48 1.23
N LEU A 67 0.83 9.27 0.71
CA LEU A 67 0.32 8.14 1.49
C LEU A 67 1.48 7.20 1.80
N TYR A 68 1.78 7.01 3.08
CA TYR A 68 2.77 6.04 3.51
C TYR A 68 2.10 4.70 3.83
N LEU A 69 2.76 3.62 3.45
CA LEU A 69 2.36 2.26 3.80
C LEU A 69 3.32 1.74 4.86
N PHE A 70 2.77 1.28 5.97
CA PHE A 70 3.55 0.77 7.11
C PHE A 70 3.12 -0.64 7.47
N ALA A 71 4.01 -1.38 8.11
CA ALA A 71 3.64 -2.59 8.81
C ALA A 71 2.79 -2.24 10.04
N LYS A 72 1.93 -3.17 10.45
CA LYS A 72 1.24 -3.06 11.73
C LYS A 72 2.16 -3.52 12.85
N SER A 73 1.93 -3.02 14.07
CA SER A 73 2.73 -3.39 15.24
C SER A 73 2.77 -4.90 15.51
N SER A 74 1.70 -5.62 15.15
CA SER A 74 1.63 -7.07 15.31
C SER A 74 2.18 -7.86 14.13
N GLY A 75 2.54 -7.19 13.03
CA GLY A 75 2.92 -7.86 11.80
C GLY A 75 4.13 -8.78 11.93
N PHE A 76 5.24 -8.27 12.43
CA PHE A 76 6.45 -9.08 12.61
C PHE A 76 6.30 -10.08 13.76
N GLY A 77 5.84 -9.61 14.94
CA GLY A 77 5.77 -10.45 16.13
C GLY A 77 4.82 -11.64 16.01
N LYS A 78 3.67 -11.46 15.40
CA LYS A 78 2.67 -12.54 15.25
C LYS A 78 2.82 -13.31 13.94
N LYS A 79 3.03 -12.61 12.83
CA LYS A 79 3.02 -13.22 11.50
C LYS A 79 4.40 -13.37 10.89
N GLY A 80 5.43 -12.74 11.46
CA GLY A 80 6.79 -12.76 10.94
C GLY A 80 6.95 -12.05 9.61
N ILE A 81 6.08 -11.12 9.28
CA ILE A 81 6.12 -10.40 8.00
C ILE A 81 6.81 -9.06 8.14
N MET A 82 7.53 -8.69 7.10
CA MET A 82 8.17 -7.38 6.96
C MET A 82 7.81 -6.79 5.61
N LEU A 83 7.72 -5.46 5.53
CA LEU A 83 7.69 -4.80 4.22
C LEU A 83 9.10 -4.83 3.64
N SER A 84 9.23 -5.31 2.41
CA SER A 84 10.54 -5.44 1.76
C SER A 84 11.22 -4.10 1.52
N ASN A 85 10.43 -3.03 1.41
CA ASN A 85 10.88 -1.66 1.18
C ASN A 85 10.84 -0.80 2.45
N ALA A 86 10.66 -1.40 3.63
CA ALA A 86 10.50 -0.74 4.93
C ALA A 86 9.25 0.15 5.00
N VAL A 87 9.15 1.17 4.19
CA VAL A 87 8.00 2.06 4.09
C VAL A 87 7.60 2.19 2.62
N GLY A 88 6.33 1.94 2.33
CA GLY A 88 5.80 2.21 1.00
C GLY A 88 5.50 3.69 0.85
N VAL A 89 5.82 4.26 -0.30
CA VAL A 89 5.55 5.66 -0.62
C VAL A 89 4.63 5.70 -1.83
N ILE A 90 3.39 6.13 -1.62
CA ILE A 90 2.41 6.29 -2.67
C ILE A 90 2.30 7.78 -2.98
N ASP A 91 2.79 8.17 -4.13
CA ASP A 91 2.76 9.55 -4.59
C ASP A 91 1.34 9.94 -5.06
N GLY A 92 1.02 11.23 -4.99
CA GLY A 92 -0.29 11.71 -5.40
C GLY A 92 -0.63 11.41 -6.85
N ASP A 93 0.37 11.43 -7.73
CA ASP A 93 0.18 11.15 -9.16
C ASP A 93 0.24 9.65 -9.51
N TYR A 94 0.39 8.78 -8.52
CA TYR A 94 0.22 7.35 -8.72
C TYR A 94 -1.25 6.99 -8.97
N TYR A 95 -2.16 7.76 -8.41
CA TYR A 95 -3.60 7.59 -8.57
C TYR A 95 -4.01 7.64 -10.04
N GLU A 96 -4.71 6.59 -10.46
CA GLU A 96 -5.22 6.44 -11.83
C GLU A 96 -4.15 6.53 -12.93
N ASN A 97 -2.92 6.10 -12.64
CA ASN A 97 -1.89 6.03 -13.66
C ASN A 97 -2.28 5.00 -14.76
N GLU A 98 -1.66 5.11 -15.92
CA GLU A 98 -2.01 4.32 -17.11
C GLU A 98 -1.76 2.82 -16.97
N ASP A 99 -0.82 2.41 -16.13
CA ASP A 99 -0.42 1.00 -16.03
C ASP A 99 -1.37 0.17 -15.16
N ASN A 100 -1.71 0.66 -13.97
CA ASN A 100 -2.45 -0.13 -12.99
C ASN A 100 -3.53 0.64 -12.23
N ASP A 101 -3.96 1.78 -12.73
CA ASP A 101 -5.01 2.61 -12.13
C ASP A 101 -4.66 3.13 -10.72
N GLY A 102 -3.40 3.01 -10.30
CA GLY A 102 -2.97 3.38 -8.96
C GLY A 102 -3.19 2.28 -7.92
N HIS A 103 -3.32 1.04 -8.34
CA HIS A 103 -3.54 -0.10 -7.43
C HIS A 103 -2.44 -0.22 -6.39
N ILE A 104 -2.84 -0.19 -5.12
CA ILE A 104 -1.94 -0.28 -3.97
C ILE A 104 -1.66 -1.74 -3.65
N MET A 105 -0.38 -2.08 -3.54
CA MET A 105 0.06 -3.41 -3.12
C MET A 105 1.10 -3.29 -2.02
N PHE A 106 1.11 -4.26 -1.11
CA PHE A 106 2.14 -4.37 -0.08
C PHE A 106 3.17 -5.41 -0.52
N SER A 107 4.44 -5.01 -0.52
CA SER A 107 5.55 -5.91 -0.86
C SER A 107 6.06 -6.56 0.44
N ILE A 108 5.79 -7.84 0.62
CA ILE A 108 5.95 -8.51 1.92
C ILE A 108 6.94 -9.65 1.81
N ILE A 109 7.82 -9.77 2.83
CA ILE A 109 8.71 -10.92 3.03
C ILE A 109 8.26 -11.62 4.31
N ASN A 110 8.18 -12.95 4.24
CA ASN A 110 7.90 -13.80 5.38
C ASN A 110 9.21 -14.31 6.00
N MET A 111 9.51 -13.85 7.22
CA MET A 111 10.75 -14.14 7.94
C MET A 111 10.65 -15.40 8.81
N LYS A 112 9.59 -16.19 8.66
CA LYS A 112 9.42 -17.46 9.39
C LYS A 112 9.85 -18.64 8.53
N ASP A 113 10.06 -19.78 9.19
CA ASP A 113 10.47 -21.03 8.55
C ASP A 113 9.36 -21.65 7.70
N GLU A 114 8.12 -21.33 8.00
CA GLU A 114 6.95 -21.88 7.34
C GLU A 114 6.30 -20.84 6.44
N ASP A 115 5.64 -21.30 5.37
CA ASP A 115 4.84 -20.44 4.52
C ASP A 115 3.69 -19.82 5.32
N LEU A 116 3.36 -18.59 5.00
CA LEU A 116 2.25 -17.87 5.64
C LEU A 116 1.06 -17.79 4.68
N HIS A 117 -0.10 -18.22 5.17
CA HIS A 117 -1.35 -18.13 4.41
C HIS A 117 -2.15 -16.92 4.87
N ILE A 118 -2.25 -15.91 4.01
CA ILE A 118 -3.06 -14.72 4.24
C ILE A 118 -4.43 -14.99 3.62
N LYS A 119 -5.49 -14.69 4.37
CA LYS A 119 -6.86 -14.80 3.88
C LYS A 119 -7.38 -13.44 3.44
N LYS A 120 -8.25 -13.45 2.44
CA LYS A 120 -9.01 -12.26 2.06
C LYS A 120 -9.62 -11.62 3.31
N GLY A 121 -9.45 -10.31 3.48
CA GLY A 121 -9.94 -9.57 4.63
C GLY A 121 -8.95 -9.47 5.80
N ASP A 122 -7.86 -10.23 5.78
CA ASP A 122 -6.81 -10.08 6.79
C ASP A 122 -6.11 -8.74 6.66
N ALA A 123 -5.90 -8.06 7.79
CA ALA A 123 -5.12 -6.83 7.81
C ALA A 123 -3.64 -7.15 7.55
N ILE A 124 -3.07 -6.56 6.52
CA ILE A 124 -1.69 -6.81 6.10
C ILE A 124 -0.75 -5.64 6.38
N GLY A 125 -1.30 -4.51 6.75
CA GLY A 125 -0.55 -3.30 7.02
C GLY A 125 -1.48 -2.15 7.34
N GLN A 126 -0.91 -0.96 7.32
CA GLN A 126 -1.67 0.26 7.57
C GLN A 126 -1.13 1.39 6.69
N ALA A 127 -1.96 2.40 6.47
CA ALA A 127 -1.62 3.52 5.61
C ALA A 127 -1.98 4.85 6.27
N MET A 128 -1.15 5.86 6.08
CA MET A 128 -1.34 7.17 6.71
C MET A 128 -1.08 8.26 5.69
N PHE A 129 -2.03 9.18 5.56
CA PHE A 129 -1.83 10.41 4.76
C PHE A 129 -1.06 11.44 5.58
N THR A 130 -0.12 12.12 4.94
CA THR A 130 0.59 13.24 5.55
C THR A 130 1.06 14.22 4.48
N LYS A 131 1.44 15.40 4.90
CA LYS A 131 2.08 16.38 4.00
C LYS A 131 3.56 16.10 3.89
N TYR A 132 4.15 16.48 2.77
CA TYR A 132 5.60 16.43 2.59
C TYR A 132 6.12 17.82 2.21
N LEU A 133 7.42 18.00 2.41
CA LEU A 133 8.10 19.26 2.14
C LEU A 133 9.08 19.06 0.99
N LYS A 134 9.34 20.13 0.26
CA LYS A 134 10.27 20.14 -0.86
C LYS A 134 11.53 20.89 -0.48
N ALA A 135 12.66 20.46 -1.02
CA ALA A 135 13.92 21.13 -0.84
C ALA A 135 13.97 22.45 -1.63
N ASP A 136 14.82 23.37 -1.19
CA ASP A 136 15.09 24.57 -1.98
C ASP A 136 15.67 24.19 -3.33
N GLY A 137 15.26 24.89 -4.37
CA GLY A 137 15.70 24.58 -5.74
C GLY A 137 15.04 23.39 -6.38
N ASP A 138 13.99 22.85 -5.77
CA ASP A 138 13.21 21.79 -6.37
C ASP A 138 12.61 22.24 -7.71
N SER A 139 12.80 21.45 -8.76
CA SER A 139 12.36 21.76 -10.12
C SER A 139 11.58 20.65 -10.78
N ALA A 140 11.09 19.68 -10.01
CA ALA A 140 10.30 18.58 -10.55
C ALA A 140 8.96 19.09 -11.09
N THR A 141 8.75 18.92 -12.39
CA THR A 141 7.55 19.40 -13.10
C THR A 141 6.90 18.33 -13.97
N GLU A 142 7.52 17.16 -14.10
CA GLU A 142 6.99 16.10 -14.94
C GLU A 142 5.83 15.37 -14.28
N THR A 143 4.88 14.94 -15.09
CA THR A 143 3.73 14.15 -14.63
C THR A 143 4.06 12.66 -14.75
N ARG A 144 3.72 11.88 -13.73
CA ARG A 144 3.87 10.43 -13.74
C ARG A 144 3.03 9.81 -14.85
N LYS A 145 3.60 8.87 -15.60
CA LYS A 145 2.90 8.12 -16.64
C LYS A 145 2.68 6.66 -16.29
N GLY A 146 3.57 6.07 -15.48
CA GLY A 146 3.53 4.65 -15.16
C GLY A 146 3.19 4.34 -13.72
N GLY A 147 3.06 3.06 -13.43
CA GLY A 147 2.70 2.53 -12.13
C GLY A 147 3.90 2.21 -11.23
N PHE A 148 3.80 1.09 -10.53
CA PHE A 148 4.80 0.65 -9.55
C PHE A 148 6.21 0.59 -10.15
N GLY A 149 7.16 1.32 -9.52
CA GLY A 149 8.56 1.33 -9.96
C GLY A 149 8.85 2.14 -11.22
N SER A 150 7.87 2.83 -11.80
CA SER A 150 8.02 3.53 -13.09
C SER A 150 9.02 4.69 -13.06
N THR A 151 9.31 5.26 -11.89
CA THR A 151 10.28 6.36 -11.74
C THR A 151 11.69 5.87 -11.43
N SER A 152 11.88 4.59 -11.23
CA SER A 152 13.19 3.98 -10.98
C SER A 152 13.97 3.84 -12.29
N LYS A 153 15.28 4.07 -12.20
CA LYS A 153 16.21 3.87 -13.32
C LYS A 153 16.85 2.49 -13.27
#